data_aa20c0652ed3bde422aa58681e0c40ca
#
_entry.id   aa20c0652ed3bde422aa58681e0c40ca
#
_cell.length_a   1.000
_cell.length_b   1.000
_cell.length_c   1.000
_cell.angle_alpha   90.00
_cell.angle_beta   90.00
_cell.angle_gamma   90.00
#
_symmetry.space_group_name_H-M   'P 1'
#
loop_
_entity.id
_entity.type
_entity.pdbx_description
1 polymer ?
#
loop_
_entity_poly.entity_id
_entity_poly.type
_entity_poly.pdbx_seq_one_letter_code
_entity_poly.pdbx_strand_id
1 'polypeptide(L)'
;MLEVLFGSKKRERVLQYVLANGEGYAKEMADFYGTSLDPIQKQLEKLELGGVFVSKTVGRTRLFMFNPRYAFGSELKELLEKAREYYDPKEIERLTMKRKRPRRAGKPL
;
A
#
# COMPACT_ATOMS: atom_id res chain seq x y z
N MET A 1 7.98 -7.65 9.58
CA MET A 1 7.04 -8.23 10.57
C MET A 1 6.27 -9.42 9.99
N LEU A 2 5.63 -9.26 8.87
CA LEU A 2 4.83 -10.33 8.27
C LEU A 2 5.48 -11.00 7.07
N GLU A 3 6.76 -10.77 6.83
CA GLU A 3 7.41 -11.33 5.66
C GLU A 3 7.41 -12.86 5.67
N VAL A 4 7.36 -13.45 6.84
CA VAL A 4 7.30 -14.90 6.94
C VAL A 4 5.98 -15.42 6.36
N LEU A 5 4.90 -14.67 6.55
CA LEU A 5 3.59 -15.07 6.03
C LEU A 5 3.44 -14.72 4.56
N PHE A 6 3.91 -13.57 4.15
CA PHE A 6 3.72 -13.10 2.79
C PHE A 6 4.84 -13.52 1.85
N GLY A 7 5.96 -13.96 2.39
CA GLY A 7 7.11 -14.31 1.59
C GLY A 7 7.88 -13.13 1.05
N SER A 8 7.54 -11.91 1.47
CA SER A 8 8.18 -10.72 0.95
C SER A 8 7.94 -9.54 1.88
N LYS A 9 9.02 -8.85 2.23
CA LYS A 9 8.91 -7.63 3.00
C LYS A 9 8.28 -6.53 2.17
N LYS A 10 8.56 -6.51 0.88
CA LYS A 10 7.99 -5.49 0.00
C LYS A 10 6.49 -5.66 -0.15
N ARG A 11 6.01 -6.90 -0.10
CA ARG A 11 4.58 -7.14 -0.17
C ARG A 11 3.88 -6.56 1.06
N GLU A 12 4.46 -6.77 2.23
CA GLU A 12 3.90 -6.17 3.45
C GLU A 12 3.90 -4.66 3.35
N ARG A 13 4.97 -4.08 2.81
CA ARG A 13 5.09 -2.63 2.70
C ARG A 13 4.02 -2.04 1.79
N VAL A 14 3.77 -2.62 0.63
CA VAL A 14 2.76 -2.06 -0.27
C VAL A 14 1.36 -2.23 0.32
N LEU A 15 1.11 -3.33 1.01
CA LEU A 15 -0.17 -3.53 1.66
C LEU A 15 -0.40 -2.49 2.76
N GLN A 16 0.62 -2.24 3.57
CA GLN A 16 0.50 -1.23 4.64
C GLN A 16 0.32 0.17 4.07
N TYR A 17 1.03 0.47 2.99
CA TYR A 17 0.91 1.79 2.37
C TYR A 17 -0.52 2.02 1.88
N VAL A 18 -1.09 1.05 1.19
CA VAL A 18 -2.45 1.20 0.65
C VAL A 18 -3.46 1.24 1.80
N LEU A 19 -3.25 0.46 2.85
CA LEU A 19 -4.13 0.50 4.01
C LEU A 19 -4.12 1.89 4.65
N ALA A 20 -2.95 2.48 4.80
CA ALA A 20 -2.83 3.77 5.46
C ALA A 20 -3.34 4.91 4.59
N ASN A 21 -3.16 4.82 3.28
CA ASN A 21 -3.47 5.92 2.38
C ASN A 21 -4.73 5.73 1.55
N GLY A 22 -5.30 4.54 1.57
CA GLY A 22 -6.49 4.20 0.80
C GLY A 22 -6.19 3.79 -0.63
N GLU A 23 -5.13 4.32 -1.20
CA GLU A 23 -4.75 4.03 -2.58
C GLU A 23 -3.31 4.49 -2.77
N GLY A 24 -2.70 4.10 -3.87
CA GLY A 24 -1.35 4.57 -4.15
C GLY A 24 -0.85 4.17 -5.52
N TYR A 25 0.15 4.92 -5.99
CA TYR A 25 0.87 4.63 -7.22
C TYR A 25 2.17 3.94 -6.89
N ALA A 26 2.66 3.12 -7.80
CA ALA A 26 3.92 2.40 -7.58
C ALA A 26 5.09 3.35 -7.31
N LYS A 27 5.19 4.43 -8.07
CA LYS A 27 6.29 5.38 -7.91
C LYS A 27 6.27 6.03 -6.53
N GLU A 28 5.09 6.39 -6.07
CA GLU A 28 4.89 6.99 -4.77
C GLU A 28 5.35 6.07 -3.65
N MET A 29 5.02 4.79 -3.76
CA MET A 29 5.43 3.80 -2.76
C MET A 29 6.93 3.55 -2.81
N ALA A 30 7.50 3.48 -4.01
CA ALA A 30 8.93 3.29 -4.14
C ALA A 30 9.69 4.46 -3.50
N ASP A 31 9.23 5.67 -3.73
CA ASP A 31 9.85 6.85 -3.13
C ASP A 31 9.69 6.85 -1.62
N PHE A 32 8.51 6.48 -1.14
CA PHE A 32 8.24 6.47 0.31
C PHE A 32 9.16 5.50 1.03
N TYR A 33 9.39 4.33 0.46
CA TYR A 33 10.23 3.32 1.11
C TYR A 33 11.69 3.38 0.69
N GLY A 34 12.05 4.30 -0.20
CA GLY A 34 13.43 4.46 -0.64
C GLY A 34 13.94 3.25 -1.39
N THR A 35 13.12 2.66 -2.24
CA THR A 35 13.48 1.48 -2.98
C THR A 35 13.25 1.72 -4.47
N SER A 36 13.76 0.81 -5.32
CA SER A 36 13.56 0.95 -6.74
C SER A 36 12.12 0.61 -7.11
N LEU A 37 11.71 1.08 -8.27
CA LEU A 37 10.33 0.96 -8.73
C LEU A 37 9.93 -0.46 -9.07
N ASP A 38 10.82 -1.18 -9.74
CA ASP A 38 10.47 -2.49 -10.31
C ASP A 38 9.98 -3.50 -9.29
N PRO A 39 10.65 -3.69 -8.15
CA PRO A 39 10.14 -4.65 -7.17
C PRO A 39 8.78 -4.25 -6.59
N ILE A 40 8.53 -2.96 -6.48
CA ILE A 40 7.23 -2.49 -6.00
C ILE A 40 6.16 -2.81 -7.03
N GLN A 41 6.42 -2.53 -8.31
CA GLN A 41 5.46 -2.84 -9.36
C GLN A 41 5.14 -4.33 -9.41
N LYS A 42 6.16 -5.17 -9.23
CA LYS A 42 5.93 -6.60 -9.25
C LYS A 42 5.00 -7.05 -8.13
N GLN A 43 5.14 -6.48 -6.95
CA GLN A 43 4.26 -6.83 -5.85
C GLN A 43 2.83 -6.36 -6.10
N LEU A 44 2.68 -5.17 -6.64
CA LEU A 44 1.35 -4.64 -6.94
C LEU A 44 0.65 -5.49 -7.99
N GLU A 45 1.39 -5.92 -9.01
CA GLU A 45 0.83 -6.75 -10.06
C GLU A 45 0.40 -8.11 -9.51
N LYS A 46 1.21 -8.70 -8.65
CA LYS A 46 0.86 -9.98 -8.04
C LYS A 46 -0.38 -9.86 -7.17
N LEU A 47 -0.49 -8.79 -6.42
CA LEU A 47 -1.64 -8.58 -5.56
C LEU A 47 -2.90 -8.32 -6.37
N GLU A 48 -2.76 -7.65 -7.49
CA GLU A 48 -3.90 -7.44 -8.39
C GLU A 48 -4.30 -8.74 -9.06
N LEU A 49 -3.35 -9.51 -9.52
CA LEU A 49 -3.62 -10.79 -10.15
C LEU A 49 -4.31 -11.73 -9.17
N GLY A 50 -3.93 -11.69 -7.91
CA GLY A 50 -4.54 -12.52 -6.88
C GLY A 50 -5.85 -11.98 -6.32
N GLY A 51 -6.31 -10.85 -6.83
CA GLY A 51 -7.61 -10.31 -6.42
C GLY A 51 -7.60 -9.49 -5.14
N VAL A 52 -6.42 -9.27 -4.55
CA VAL A 52 -6.32 -8.47 -3.32
C VAL A 52 -6.48 -6.99 -3.63
N PHE A 53 -5.89 -6.54 -4.72
CA PHE A 53 -6.00 -5.16 -5.18
C PHE A 53 -6.77 -5.07 -6.48
N VAL A 54 -7.34 -3.91 -6.72
CA VAL A 54 -7.83 -3.51 -8.04
C VAL A 54 -7.10 -2.24 -8.40
N SER A 55 -7.08 -1.89 -9.67
CA SER A 55 -6.43 -0.67 -10.10
C SER A 55 -7.26 0.05 -11.14
N LYS A 56 -7.00 1.34 -11.28
CA LYS A 56 -7.59 2.12 -12.36
C LYS A 56 -6.52 3.03 -12.91
N THR A 57 -6.62 3.36 -14.18
CA THR A 57 -5.68 4.26 -14.81
C THR A 57 -6.13 5.70 -14.57
N VAL A 58 -5.21 6.50 -14.07
CA VAL A 58 -5.49 7.92 -13.86
C VAL A 58 -4.34 8.64 -14.57
N GLY A 59 -4.66 9.30 -15.68
CA GLY A 59 -3.63 9.85 -16.54
C GLY A 59 -2.80 8.74 -17.13
N ARG A 60 -1.51 8.75 -16.84
CA ARG A 60 -0.60 7.72 -17.32
C ARG A 60 -0.18 6.76 -16.24
N THR A 61 -0.80 6.83 -15.08
CA THR A 61 -0.39 5.99 -13.97
C THR A 61 -1.52 5.08 -13.55
N ARG A 62 -1.16 4.01 -12.87
CA ARG A 62 -2.15 3.08 -12.33
C ARG A 62 -2.24 3.28 -10.84
N LEU A 63 -3.44 3.50 -10.38
CA LEU A 63 -3.72 3.73 -8.97
C LEU A 63 -4.28 2.44 -8.39
N PHE A 64 -3.62 1.92 -7.37
CA PHE A 64 -4.00 0.64 -6.76
C PHE A 64 -4.74 0.87 -5.46
N MET A 65 -5.72 0.03 -5.18
CA MET A 65 -6.50 0.10 -3.94
C MET A 65 -6.97 -1.30 -3.58
N PHE A 66 -7.41 -1.49 -2.35
CA PHE A 66 -7.94 -2.81 -1.97
C PHE A 66 -9.19 -3.12 -2.77
N ASN A 67 -9.30 -4.38 -3.14
CA ASN A 67 -10.48 -4.86 -3.85
C ASN A 67 -11.58 -5.12 -2.82
N PRO A 68 -12.68 -4.40 -2.86
CA PRO A 68 -13.74 -4.58 -1.87
C PRO A 68 -14.41 -5.95 -1.92
N ARG A 69 -14.18 -6.68 -3.01
CA ARG A 69 -14.75 -8.02 -3.16
C ARG A 69 -13.80 -9.14 -2.78
N TYR A 70 -12.59 -8.81 -2.32
CA TYR A 70 -11.67 -9.86 -1.91
C TYR A 70 -12.23 -10.56 -0.68
N ALA A 71 -12.34 -11.89 -0.75
CA ALA A 71 -13.05 -12.66 0.28
C ALA A 71 -12.46 -12.49 1.66
N PHE A 72 -11.16 -12.30 1.76
CA PHE A 72 -10.47 -12.17 3.05
C PHE A 72 -10.05 -10.74 3.35
N GLY A 73 -10.76 -9.79 2.74
CA GLY A 73 -10.36 -8.38 2.85
C GLY A 73 -10.34 -7.84 4.27
N SER A 74 -11.39 -8.08 5.02
CA SER A 74 -11.47 -7.57 6.38
C SER A 74 -10.45 -8.23 7.28
N GLU A 75 -10.26 -9.53 7.14
CA GLU A 75 -9.27 -10.26 7.93
C GLU A 75 -7.86 -9.81 7.62
N LEU A 76 -7.59 -9.57 6.33
CA LEU A 76 -6.28 -9.08 5.92
C LEU A 76 -6.00 -7.71 6.52
N LYS A 77 -6.98 -6.82 6.47
CA LYS A 77 -6.81 -5.48 7.02
C LYS A 77 -6.60 -5.53 8.51
N GLU A 78 -7.33 -6.39 9.21
CA GLU A 78 -7.15 -6.56 10.66
C GLU A 78 -5.75 -7.06 10.98
N LEU A 79 -5.24 -8.02 10.19
CA LEU A 79 -3.90 -8.53 10.39
C LEU A 79 -2.86 -7.43 10.19
N LEU A 80 -3.02 -6.64 9.14
CA LEU A 80 -2.10 -5.54 8.85
C LEU A 80 -2.14 -4.48 9.95
N GLU A 81 -3.32 -4.16 10.45
CA GLU A 81 -3.46 -3.19 11.53
C GLU A 81 -2.82 -3.70 12.81
N LYS A 82 -2.99 -4.98 13.09
CA LYS A 82 -2.36 -5.57 14.27
C LYS A 82 -0.84 -5.54 14.15
N ALA A 83 -0.32 -5.88 12.99
CA ALA A 83 1.12 -5.84 12.76
C ALA A 83 1.68 -4.43 12.92
N ARG A 84 0.90 -3.43 12.49
CA ARG A 84 1.34 -2.04 12.57
C ARG A 84 1.56 -1.60 14.01
N GLU A 85 0.84 -2.19 14.95
CA GLU A 85 1.03 -1.85 16.36
C GLU A 85 2.44 -2.16 16.85
N TYR A 86 3.14 -3.05 16.15
CA TYR A 86 4.48 -3.47 16.53
C TYR A 86 5.58 -2.75 15.72
N TYR A 87 5.19 -1.84 14.85
CA TYR A 87 6.15 -1.10 14.06
C TYR A 87 6.77 0.02 14.90
N ASP A 88 7.93 0.50 14.46
CA ASP A 88 8.56 1.66 15.08
C ASP A 88 7.57 2.82 15.03
N PRO A 89 7.40 3.56 16.13
CA PRO A 89 6.49 4.71 16.13
C PRO A 89 6.76 5.72 15.03
N LYS A 90 8.02 5.87 14.62
CA LYS A 90 8.35 6.80 13.55
C LYS A 90 7.81 6.32 12.22
N GLU A 91 7.80 5.02 12.02
CA GLU A 91 7.25 4.48 10.79
C GLU A 91 5.73 4.62 10.75
N ILE A 92 5.08 4.39 11.88
CA ILE A 92 3.64 4.59 11.97
C ILE A 92 3.30 6.04 11.66
N GLU A 93 4.07 6.95 12.22
CA GLU A 93 3.86 8.37 11.98
C GLU A 93 4.03 8.72 10.51
N ARG A 94 5.07 8.22 9.88
CA ARG A 94 5.30 8.47 8.45
C ARG A 94 4.13 8.00 7.61
N LEU A 95 3.62 6.82 7.90
CA LEU A 95 2.49 6.28 7.15
C LEU A 95 1.24 7.15 7.30
N THR A 96 0.94 7.55 8.53
CA THR A 96 -0.28 8.30 8.78
C THR A 96 -0.16 9.76 8.39
N MET A 97 1.00 10.36 8.53
CA MET A 97 1.18 11.75 8.14
C MET A 97 1.10 11.92 6.64
N LYS A 98 1.62 10.96 5.90
CA LYS A 98 1.50 11.03 4.47
C LYS A 98 0.03 11.02 4.08
N ARG A 99 -0.77 10.27 4.79
CA ARG A 99 -2.18 10.24 4.52
C ARG A 99 -2.86 11.56 4.80
N LYS A 100 -2.37 12.32 5.77
CA LYS A 100 -2.97 13.59 6.10
C LYS A 100 -2.70 14.66 5.06
N ARG A 101 -1.70 14.46 4.23
CA ARG A 101 -1.43 15.45 3.22
C ARG A 101 -2.37 15.24 2.06
N PRO A 102 -2.92 16.29 1.49
CA PRO A 102 -3.79 16.14 0.34
C PRO A 102 -2.99 15.50 -0.76
N ARG A 103 -3.44 14.38 -1.22
CA ARG A 103 -2.74 13.68 -2.25
C ARG A 103 -2.64 14.51 -3.49
N ARG A 104 -3.60 15.32 -3.71
CA ARG A 104 -3.57 16.16 -4.84
C ARG A 104 -3.47 17.56 -4.37
N ALA A 105 -2.44 17.82 -3.67
CA ALA A 105 -2.27 19.10 -3.06
C ALA A 105 -2.42 20.23 -4.02
N GLY A 106 -2.04 20.05 -5.18
CA GLY A 106 -2.21 21.10 -6.12
C GLY A 106 -3.57 21.22 -6.68
N LYS A 107 -4.46 20.32 -6.32
CA LYS A 107 -5.69 20.36 -6.82
C LYS A 107 -6.39 21.21 -6.02
N PRO A 108 -6.95 21.92 -6.45
CA PRO A 108 -7.71 22.70 -5.64
C PRO A 108 -8.59 21.84 -5.15
N LEU A 109 -8.38 21.50 -4.79
CA LEU A 109 -9.13 20.70 -4.28
C LEU A 109 -9.98 21.06 -4.43
#